data_75e072527bd7d16c3e59e9f1137dda2b
#
_entry.id   75e072527bd7d16c3e59e9f1137dda2b
#
_cell.length_a   1.000
_cell.length_b   1.000
_cell.length_c   1.000
_cell.angle_alpha   90.00
_cell.angle_beta   90.00
_cell.angle_gamma   90.00
#
_symmetry.space_group_name_H-M   'P 1'
#
loop_
_entity.id
_entity.type
_entity.pdbx_description
1 polymer ?
#
loop_
_entity_poly.entity_id
_entity_poly.type
_entity_poly.pdbx_seq_one_letter_code
_entity_poly.pdbx_strand_id
1 'polypeptide(L)'
;MLQQTQVVTALAYYERFVAKFPDVAKLAAASLDDVLALWSGLGYYSRARHLHRCARTVMADHGGAFPRSSAALAELPGIGRSTAAAIAAFCFDERAAILDGNVKRVLARHVGFDADLANAAAQRELWQHADSLLPAAADMPAYTQGLMDLGATVCLPRQPRCLVCPLHGDCVARRTGRAAELPLKTRRLRRGARSNALLWVRHRDEVLLVRRPETGVWAGLWSLPEMSDLAAAQAQAAQWSGQGVALPPIDHALTHFDWRLQPLRWDLPARIGEATRERIAASLGAARWLSLRDALAMSLPSPVRKLLSDAG
;
A
#
# COMPACT_ATOMS: atom_id res chain seq x y z
N MET A 1 -4.91 -5.59 5.27
CA MET A 1 -5.41 -4.42 4.53
C MET A 1 -5.37 -3.12 5.32
N LEU A 2 -5.58 -3.12 6.62
CA LEU A 2 -5.66 -1.92 7.48
C LEU A 2 -4.33 -1.19 7.74
N GLN A 3 -3.18 -1.76 7.40
CA GLN A 3 -1.89 -1.06 7.49
C GLN A 3 -1.93 0.21 6.60
N GLN A 4 -1.92 1.40 7.23
CA GLN A 4 -1.96 2.70 6.53
C GLN A 4 -3.19 2.93 5.62
N THR A 5 -4.30 2.24 5.88
CA THR A 5 -5.57 2.40 5.15
C THR A 5 -6.71 2.53 6.16
N GLN A 6 -7.63 3.46 5.92
CA GLN A 6 -8.79 3.64 6.78
C GLN A 6 -9.76 2.45 6.65
N VAL A 7 -10.46 2.10 7.73
CA VAL A 7 -11.39 0.97 7.79
C VAL A 7 -12.47 1.07 6.70
N VAL A 8 -13.10 2.25 6.57
CA VAL A 8 -14.15 2.49 5.56
C VAL A 8 -13.67 2.17 4.14
N THR A 9 -12.42 2.55 3.81
CA THR A 9 -11.83 2.24 2.50
C THR A 9 -11.52 0.76 2.35
N ALA A 10 -11.04 0.11 3.41
CA ALA A 10 -10.60 -1.28 3.36
C ALA A 10 -11.77 -2.28 3.29
N LEU A 11 -12.93 -1.94 3.83
CA LEU A 11 -14.05 -2.88 4.01
C LEU A 11 -14.52 -3.52 2.70
N ALA A 12 -14.83 -2.72 1.68
CA ALA A 12 -15.28 -3.25 0.38
C ALA A 12 -14.20 -4.08 -0.34
N TYR A 13 -12.92 -3.80 -0.09
CA TYR A 13 -11.82 -4.63 -0.60
C TYR A 13 -11.70 -5.94 0.17
N TYR A 14 -11.87 -5.89 1.48
CA TYR A 14 -11.81 -7.05 2.36
C TYR A 14 -12.88 -8.08 1.99
N GLU A 15 -14.13 -7.65 1.85
CA GLU A 15 -15.25 -8.52 1.48
C GLU A 15 -15.01 -9.26 0.16
N ARG A 16 -14.61 -8.53 -0.89
CA ARG A 16 -14.28 -9.13 -2.19
C ARG A 16 -13.08 -10.07 -2.12
N PHE A 17 -12.08 -9.70 -1.32
CA PHE A 17 -10.85 -10.48 -1.18
C PHE A 17 -11.12 -11.81 -0.49
N VAL A 18 -11.88 -11.81 0.63
CA VAL A 18 -12.22 -13.02 1.38
C VAL A 18 -13.19 -13.91 0.59
N ALA A 19 -14.12 -13.31 -0.16
CA ALA A 19 -15.00 -14.08 -1.06
C ALA A 19 -14.21 -14.86 -2.13
N LYS A 20 -13.11 -14.29 -2.65
CA LYS A 20 -12.25 -14.94 -3.66
C LYS A 20 -11.21 -15.88 -3.04
N PHE A 21 -10.65 -15.49 -1.88
CA PHE A 21 -9.60 -16.21 -1.17
C PHE A 21 -10.01 -16.44 0.30
N PRO A 22 -10.91 -17.41 0.55
CA PRO A 22 -11.49 -17.64 1.87
C PRO A 22 -10.50 -18.18 2.91
N ASP A 23 -9.40 -18.77 2.44
CA ASP A 23 -8.36 -19.37 3.28
C ASP A 23 -6.95 -19.14 2.73
N VAL A 24 -5.95 -19.51 3.52
CA VAL A 24 -4.53 -19.37 3.17
C VAL A 24 -4.14 -20.22 1.97
N ALA A 25 -4.73 -21.41 1.81
CA ALA A 25 -4.42 -22.34 0.72
C ALA A 25 -4.91 -21.77 -0.63
N LYS A 26 -6.14 -21.24 -0.67
CA LYS A 26 -6.69 -20.58 -1.86
C LYS A 26 -5.87 -19.34 -2.24
N LEU A 27 -5.46 -18.54 -1.26
CA LEU A 27 -4.61 -17.39 -1.51
C LEU A 27 -3.22 -17.79 -2.03
N ALA A 28 -2.61 -18.81 -1.44
CA ALA A 28 -1.29 -19.29 -1.85
C ALA A 28 -1.27 -19.88 -3.27
N ALA A 29 -2.35 -20.55 -3.66
CA ALA A 29 -2.52 -21.16 -4.99
C ALA A 29 -2.89 -20.16 -6.09
N ALA A 30 -3.33 -18.95 -5.73
CA ALA A 30 -3.71 -17.92 -6.69
C ALA A 30 -2.49 -17.38 -7.46
N SER A 31 -2.72 -16.82 -8.65
CA SER A 31 -1.70 -16.02 -9.33
C SER A 31 -1.49 -14.67 -8.61
N LEU A 32 -0.27 -14.14 -8.65
CA LEU A 32 -0.02 -12.79 -8.11
C LEU A 32 -0.86 -11.73 -8.83
N ASP A 33 -1.14 -11.92 -10.11
CA ASP A 33 -1.97 -11.01 -10.91
C ASP A 33 -3.42 -10.96 -10.39
N ASP A 34 -4.02 -12.11 -10.04
CA ASP A 34 -5.35 -12.16 -9.42
C ASP A 34 -5.39 -11.40 -8.07
N VAL A 35 -4.36 -11.60 -7.25
CA VAL A 35 -4.24 -10.92 -5.96
C VAL A 35 -4.11 -9.41 -6.13
N LEU A 36 -3.25 -8.96 -7.06
CA LEU A 36 -3.04 -7.55 -7.36
C LEU A 36 -4.27 -6.90 -8.03
N ALA A 37 -5.01 -7.63 -8.86
CA ALA A 37 -6.24 -7.14 -9.48
C ALA A 37 -7.30 -6.80 -8.42
N LEU A 38 -7.54 -7.69 -7.44
CA LEU A 38 -8.45 -7.43 -6.31
C LEU A 38 -7.96 -6.31 -5.37
N TRP A 39 -6.65 -6.08 -5.32
CA TRP A 39 -6.04 -5.01 -4.51
C TRP A 39 -6.02 -3.65 -5.22
N SER A 40 -6.31 -3.64 -6.51
CA SER A 40 -6.18 -2.45 -7.36
C SER A 40 -7.04 -1.29 -6.86
N GLY A 41 -6.41 -0.14 -6.60
CA GLY A 41 -7.04 1.04 -6.03
C GLY A 41 -6.78 1.23 -4.52
N LEU A 42 -6.43 0.17 -3.77
CA LEU A 42 -6.16 0.28 -2.33
C LEU A 42 -4.80 0.91 -2.01
N GLY A 43 -3.88 0.95 -2.99
CA GLY A 43 -2.54 1.49 -2.82
C GLY A 43 -1.58 0.56 -2.05
N TYR A 44 -0.31 1.01 -1.95
CA TYR A 44 0.73 0.24 -1.25
C TYR A 44 0.78 -1.24 -1.66
N TYR A 45 0.89 -1.50 -2.94
CA TYR A 45 0.81 -2.83 -3.56
C TYR A 45 1.84 -3.84 -3.03
N SER A 46 2.95 -3.37 -2.42
CA SER A 46 3.88 -4.23 -1.71
C SER A 46 3.21 -5.07 -0.62
N ARG A 47 2.16 -4.55 0.02
CA ARG A 47 1.39 -5.29 1.03
C ARG A 47 0.69 -6.51 0.41
N ALA A 48 0.09 -6.36 -0.77
CA ALA A 48 -0.53 -7.47 -1.48
C ALA A 48 0.50 -8.54 -1.87
N ARG A 49 1.67 -8.13 -2.38
CA ARG A 49 2.76 -9.05 -2.69
C ARG A 49 3.28 -9.77 -1.45
N HIS A 50 3.45 -9.04 -0.34
CA HIS A 50 3.86 -9.65 0.92
C HIS A 50 2.79 -10.61 1.46
N LEU A 51 1.51 -10.24 1.39
CA LEU A 51 0.41 -11.09 1.82
C LEU A 51 0.37 -12.40 1.02
N HIS A 52 0.50 -12.32 -0.32
CA HIS A 52 0.56 -13.50 -1.18
C HIS A 52 1.80 -14.37 -0.87
N ARG A 53 2.98 -13.74 -0.71
CA ARG A 53 4.21 -14.47 -0.33
C ARG A 53 4.09 -15.10 1.05
N CYS A 54 3.50 -14.39 2.03
CA CYS A 54 3.21 -14.92 3.35
C CYS A 54 2.34 -16.18 3.28
N ALA A 55 1.25 -16.15 2.50
CA ALA A 55 0.40 -17.31 2.32
C ALA A 55 1.16 -18.51 1.74
N ARG A 56 2.02 -18.27 0.74
CA ARG A 56 2.87 -19.34 0.17
C ARG A 56 3.88 -19.89 1.17
N THR A 57 4.52 -19.03 1.97
CA THR A 57 5.42 -19.44 3.05
C THR A 57 4.68 -20.28 4.09
N VAL A 58 3.48 -19.86 4.51
CA VAL A 58 2.67 -20.62 5.47
C VAL A 58 2.31 -22.01 4.94
N MET A 59 1.97 -22.13 3.67
CA MET A 59 1.69 -23.42 3.04
C MET A 59 2.95 -24.31 2.91
N ALA A 60 4.07 -23.72 2.49
CA ALA A 60 5.29 -24.49 2.21
C ALA A 60 6.03 -24.90 3.48
N ASP A 61 6.19 -23.98 4.43
CA ASP A 61 7.11 -24.12 5.56
C ASP A 61 6.38 -24.48 6.86
N HIS A 62 5.05 -24.22 6.92
CA HIS A 62 4.23 -24.42 8.14
C HIS A 62 3.02 -25.32 7.91
N GLY A 63 2.94 -26.05 6.80
CA GLY A 63 1.85 -26.99 6.53
C GLY A 63 0.44 -26.38 6.49
N GLY A 64 0.33 -25.07 6.20
CA GLY A 64 -0.93 -24.34 6.16
C GLY A 64 -1.41 -23.79 7.49
N ALA A 65 -0.68 -24.00 8.59
CA ALA A 65 -0.99 -23.44 9.91
C ALA A 65 -0.08 -22.26 10.25
N PHE A 66 -0.66 -21.15 10.73
CA PHE A 66 0.14 -20.01 11.16
C PHE A 66 0.93 -20.34 12.46
N PRO A 67 2.19 -19.86 12.57
CA PRO A 67 2.92 -19.89 13.84
C PRO A 67 2.11 -19.18 14.95
N ARG A 68 2.23 -19.69 16.18
CA ARG A 68 1.43 -19.20 17.31
C ARG A 68 2.11 -18.14 18.15
N SER A 69 3.43 -17.91 17.99
CA SER A 69 4.16 -16.88 18.73
C SER A 69 4.42 -15.63 17.88
N SER A 70 4.43 -14.47 18.51
CA SER A 70 4.77 -13.20 17.88
C SER A 70 6.16 -13.21 17.26
N ALA A 71 7.12 -13.91 17.89
CA ALA A 71 8.47 -14.08 17.34
C ALA A 71 8.44 -14.82 15.99
N ALA A 72 7.79 -15.98 15.93
CA ALA A 72 7.71 -16.76 14.70
C ALA A 72 6.82 -16.10 13.62
N LEU A 73 5.75 -15.42 14.02
CA LEU A 73 4.93 -14.62 13.11
C LEU A 73 5.71 -13.48 12.47
N ALA A 74 6.67 -12.87 13.20
CA ALA A 74 7.47 -11.77 12.68
C ALA A 74 8.46 -12.18 11.56
N GLU A 75 8.76 -13.46 11.44
CA GLU A 75 9.60 -14.03 10.37
C GLU A 75 8.82 -14.14 9.03
N LEU A 76 7.49 -14.11 9.08
CA LEU A 76 6.65 -14.21 7.88
C LEU A 76 6.73 -12.94 7.02
N PRO A 77 6.71 -13.08 5.67
CA PRO A 77 6.80 -11.96 4.75
C PRO A 77 5.73 -10.87 5.00
N GLY A 78 6.17 -9.64 5.29
CA GLY A 78 5.29 -8.49 5.49
C GLY A 78 4.64 -8.39 6.87
N ILE A 79 4.98 -9.27 7.80
CA ILE A 79 4.56 -9.22 9.20
C ILE A 79 5.72 -8.68 10.04
N GLY A 80 5.63 -7.41 10.44
CA GLY A 80 6.60 -6.81 11.35
C GLY A 80 6.23 -7.03 12.82
N ARG A 81 7.16 -6.75 13.75
CA ARG A 81 7.02 -6.95 15.21
C ARG A 81 5.65 -6.54 15.75
N SER A 82 5.18 -5.33 15.44
CA SER A 82 3.88 -4.84 15.95
C SER A 82 2.68 -5.61 15.36
N THR A 83 2.74 -5.99 14.06
CA THR A 83 1.68 -6.78 13.44
C THR A 83 1.67 -8.20 13.98
N ALA A 84 2.83 -8.80 14.16
CA ALA A 84 2.99 -10.14 14.76
C ALA A 84 2.41 -10.18 16.18
N ALA A 85 2.73 -9.18 17.00
CA ALA A 85 2.20 -9.05 18.35
C ALA A 85 0.67 -8.90 18.37
N ALA A 86 0.11 -8.10 17.45
CA ALA A 86 -1.35 -7.96 17.33
C ALA A 86 -2.02 -9.30 16.95
N ILE A 87 -1.47 -10.03 15.97
CA ILE A 87 -1.99 -11.35 15.58
C ILE A 87 -1.91 -12.32 16.77
N ALA A 88 -0.78 -12.35 17.46
CA ALA A 88 -0.55 -13.25 18.59
C ALA A 88 -1.49 -12.94 19.78
N ALA A 89 -1.74 -11.65 20.05
CA ALA A 89 -2.69 -11.23 21.07
C ALA A 89 -4.14 -11.62 20.74
N PHE A 90 -4.58 -11.41 19.47
CA PHE A 90 -5.96 -11.70 19.08
C PHE A 90 -6.27 -13.18 18.86
N CYS A 91 -5.28 -13.96 18.40
CA CYS A 91 -5.51 -15.33 17.99
C CYS A 91 -4.95 -16.38 18.96
N PHE A 92 -4.02 -15.99 19.82
CA PHE A 92 -3.25 -16.93 20.64
C PHE A 92 -3.05 -16.47 22.09
N ASP A 93 -3.70 -15.40 22.52
CA ASP A 93 -3.63 -14.82 23.87
C ASP A 93 -2.20 -14.53 24.35
N GLU A 94 -1.28 -14.29 23.39
CA GLU A 94 0.10 -13.98 23.74
C GLU A 94 0.23 -12.58 24.30
N ARG A 95 0.95 -12.47 25.42
CA ARG A 95 1.25 -11.19 26.06
C ARG A 95 2.40 -10.49 25.33
N ALA A 96 2.12 -9.80 24.24
CA ALA A 96 3.07 -9.09 23.40
C ALA A 96 2.62 -7.67 23.06
N ALA A 97 3.53 -6.71 23.21
CA ALA A 97 3.21 -5.30 22.96
C ALA A 97 3.08 -4.97 21.47
N ILE A 98 2.16 -4.08 21.14
CA ILE A 98 2.08 -3.42 19.83
C ILE A 98 2.65 -2.00 19.92
N LEU A 99 3.29 -1.55 18.84
CA LEU A 99 3.80 -0.19 18.75
C LEU A 99 3.80 0.32 17.30
N ASP A 100 2.62 0.41 16.71
CA ASP A 100 2.41 1.02 15.40
C ASP A 100 2.45 2.56 15.48
N GLY A 101 2.22 3.24 14.37
CA GLY A 101 2.25 4.71 14.34
C GLY A 101 1.20 5.39 15.24
N ASN A 102 0.04 4.77 15.41
CA ASN A 102 -1.02 5.26 16.29
C ASN A 102 -0.68 5.01 17.76
N VAL A 103 -0.27 3.78 18.08
CA VAL A 103 0.11 3.39 19.44
C VAL A 103 1.36 4.14 19.91
N LYS A 104 2.37 4.36 19.06
CA LYS A 104 3.52 5.24 19.36
C LYS A 104 3.06 6.63 19.84
N ARG A 105 2.07 7.20 19.16
CA ARG A 105 1.53 8.50 19.52
C ARG A 105 0.77 8.47 20.86
N VAL A 106 -0.07 7.45 21.05
CA VAL A 106 -0.82 7.28 22.30
C VAL A 106 0.14 7.14 23.47
N LEU A 107 1.08 6.20 23.40
CA LEU A 107 2.03 5.94 24.48
C LEU A 107 2.95 7.13 24.74
N ALA A 108 3.54 7.72 23.69
CA ALA A 108 4.42 8.88 23.87
C ALA A 108 3.70 10.03 24.59
N ARG A 109 2.43 10.26 24.29
CA ARG A 109 1.62 11.27 25.00
C ARG A 109 1.25 10.84 26.40
N HIS A 110 0.87 9.59 26.59
CA HIS A 110 0.46 9.08 27.90
C HIS A 110 1.58 9.15 28.92
N VAL A 111 2.78 8.64 28.58
CA VAL A 111 3.93 8.63 29.48
C VAL A 111 4.75 9.93 29.43
N GLY A 112 4.42 10.88 28.55
CA GLY A 112 5.20 12.12 28.38
C GLY A 112 6.56 11.91 27.72
N PHE A 113 6.69 10.91 26.84
CA PHE A 113 7.94 10.55 26.18
C PHE A 113 8.36 11.63 25.18
N ASP A 114 9.43 12.33 25.46
CA ASP A 114 9.91 13.49 24.70
C ASP A 114 11.25 13.29 23.97
N ALA A 115 11.74 12.05 23.92
CA ALA A 115 12.85 11.71 23.04
C ALA A 115 12.40 11.61 21.56
N ASP A 116 13.30 12.00 20.66
CA ASP A 116 13.00 12.00 19.21
C ASP A 116 12.87 10.59 18.65
N LEU A 117 11.67 10.22 18.21
CA LEU A 117 11.38 8.93 17.60
C LEU A 117 12.01 8.73 16.20
N ALA A 118 12.75 9.70 15.67
CA ALA A 118 13.66 9.46 14.54
C ALA A 118 14.91 8.66 14.97
N ASN A 119 15.22 8.62 16.27
CA ASN A 119 16.34 7.88 16.84
C ASN A 119 15.93 6.44 17.18
N ALA A 120 16.75 5.47 16.79
CA ALA A 120 16.52 4.06 17.08
C ALA A 120 16.58 3.72 18.58
N ALA A 121 17.41 4.42 19.37
CA ALA A 121 17.47 4.24 20.82
C ALA A 121 16.15 4.68 21.48
N ALA A 122 15.64 5.85 21.12
CA ALA A 122 14.35 6.33 21.61
C ALA A 122 13.19 5.38 21.22
N GLN A 123 13.23 4.80 20.02
CA GLN A 123 12.22 3.79 19.65
C GLN A 123 12.32 2.53 20.52
N ARG A 124 13.53 2.05 20.85
CA ARG A 124 13.71 0.90 21.75
C ARG A 124 13.19 1.19 23.16
N GLU A 125 13.46 2.37 23.68
CA GLU A 125 12.97 2.82 24.98
C GLU A 125 11.43 2.88 25.00
N LEU A 126 10.80 3.44 23.95
CA LEU A 126 9.33 3.46 23.86
C LEU A 126 8.75 2.04 23.75
N TRP A 127 9.45 1.08 23.15
CA TRP A 127 9.10 -0.34 23.21
C TRP A 127 9.14 -0.89 24.63
N GLN A 128 10.13 -0.55 25.44
CA GLN A 128 10.20 -0.95 26.85
C GLN A 128 9.00 -0.42 27.64
N HIS A 129 8.61 0.85 27.41
CA HIS A 129 7.39 1.39 27.99
C HIS A 129 6.14 0.61 27.53
N ALA A 130 6.05 0.27 26.25
CA ALA A 130 4.94 -0.55 25.75
C ALA A 130 4.88 -1.92 26.43
N ASP A 131 6.02 -2.59 26.58
CA ASP A 131 6.13 -3.90 27.25
C ASP A 131 5.77 -3.82 28.75
N SER A 132 6.13 -2.72 29.45
CA SER A 132 5.84 -2.53 30.88
C SER A 132 4.36 -2.27 31.20
N LEU A 133 3.59 -1.83 30.23
CA LEU A 133 2.17 -1.49 30.37
C LEU A 133 1.23 -2.65 30.00
N LEU A 134 1.76 -3.83 29.67
CA LEU A 134 0.93 -4.96 29.25
C LEU A 134 0.11 -5.51 30.41
N PRO A 135 -1.22 -5.72 30.21
CA PRO A 135 -2.09 -6.35 31.19
C PRO A 135 -1.85 -7.86 31.29
N ALA A 136 -2.70 -8.55 32.03
CA ALA A 136 -2.72 -10.02 32.02
C ALA A 136 -3.05 -10.58 30.62
N ALA A 137 -2.64 -11.81 30.34
CA ALA A 137 -2.81 -12.43 29.01
C ALA A 137 -4.30 -12.44 28.54
N ALA A 138 -5.22 -12.72 29.45
CA ALA A 138 -6.65 -12.75 29.14
C ALA A 138 -7.22 -11.38 28.66
N ASP A 139 -6.58 -10.27 29.05
CA ASP A 139 -7.00 -8.92 28.69
C ASP A 139 -6.30 -8.39 27.43
N MET A 140 -5.34 -9.13 26.89
CA MET A 140 -4.52 -8.67 25.75
C MET A 140 -5.34 -8.33 24.50
N PRO A 141 -6.37 -9.11 24.09
CA PRO A 141 -7.18 -8.74 22.92
C PRO A 141 -7.87 -7.39 23.10
N ALA A 142 -8.51 -7.16 24.26
CA ALA A 142 -9.20 -5.91 24.57
C ALA A 142 -8.22 -4.71 24.66
N TYR A 143 -7.09 -4.91 25.33
CA TYR A 143 -6.04 -3.89 25.44
C TYR A 143 -5.47 -3.51 24.07
N THR A 144 -5.14 -4.49 23.24
CA THR A 144 -4.58 -4.29 21.91
C THR A 144 -5.57 -3.54 21.01
N GLN A 145 -6.83 -3.95 21.01
CA GLN A 145 -7.89 -3.26 20.24
C GLN A 145 -8.12 -1.85 20.78
N GLY A 146 -8.21 -1.69 22.09
CA GLY A 146 -8.42 -0.38 22.73
C GLY A 146 -7.33 0.64 22.41
N LEU A 147 -6.05 0.22 22.37
CA LEU A 147 -4.95 1.10 21.97
C LEU A 147 -5.05 1.54 20.51
N MET A 148 -5.41 0.63 19.61
CA MET A 148 -5.59 0.93 18.18
C MET A 148 -6.76 1.89 17.99
N ASP A 149 -7.91 1.64 18.63
CA ASP A 149 -9.12 2.46 18.54
C ASP A 149 -8.88 3.86 19.14
N LEU A 150 -8.23 3.92 20.30
CA LEU A 150 -7.88 5.18 20.95
C LEU A 150 -7.01 6.04 20.03
N GLY A 151 -6.01 5.43 19.39
CA GLY A 151 -5.16 6.12 18.45
C GLY A 151 -5.87 6.52 17.14
N ALA A 152 -6.84 5.73 16.68
CA ALA A 152 -7.57 6.01 15.45
C ALA A 152 -8.67 7.06 15.61
N THR A 153 -9.32 7.14 16.78
CA THR A 153 -10.58 7.90 16.97
C THR A 153 -10.50 9.05 17.95
N VAL A 154 -9.65 8.97 18.97
CA VAL A 154 -9.58 9.94 20.09
C VAL A 154 -8.25 10.67 20.12
N CYS A 155 -7.14 9.94 20.27
CA CYS A 155 -5.80 10.50 20.36
C CYS A 155 -5.24 10.82 18.95
N LEU A 156 -5.89 11.73 18.24
CA LEU A 156 -5.59 12.06 16.84
C LEU A 156 -4.23 12.76 16.68
N PRO A 157 -3.58 12.69 15.50
CA PRO A 157 -2.32 13.42 15.23
C PRO A 157 -2.47 14.93 15.43
N ARG A 158 -3.55 15.49 14.90
CA ARG A 158 -3.94 16.89 15.07
C ARG A 158 -5.23 16.95 15.88
N GLN A 159 -5.34 17.94 16.77
CA GLN A 159 -6.53 18.16 17.59
C GLN A 159 -7.01 16.90 18.34
N PRO A 160 -6.20 16.32 19.23
CA PRO A 160 -6.62 15.16 20.02
C PRO A 160 -7.81 15.52 20.90
N ARG A 161 -8.78 14.59 21.01
CA ARG A 161 -10.02 14.78 21.78
C ARG A 161 -9.79 14.46 23.26
N CYS A 162 -8.93 15.21 23.94
CA CYS A 162 -8.48 14.91 25.30
C CYS A 162 -9.59 14.91 26.34
N LEU A 163 -10.66 15.69 26.15
CA LEU A 163 -11.79 15.78 27.10
C LEU A 163 -12.61 14.49 27.19
N VAL A 164 -12.67 13.71 26.09
CA VAL A 164 -13.40 12.43 26.04
C VAL A 164 -12.46 11.22 26.08
N CYS A 165 -11.17 11.45 26.32
CA CYS A 165 -10.17 10.38 26.36
C CYS A 165 -10.26 9.61 27.68
N PRO A 166 -10.40 8.27 27.67
CA PRO A 166 -10.46 7.48 28.91
C PRO A 166 -9.16 7.58 29.74
N LEU A 167 -8.03 7.92 29.11
CA LEU A 167 -6.73 8.09 29.79
C LEU A 167 -6.47 9.54 30.23
N HIS A 168 -7.46 10.43 30.20
CA HIS A 168 -7.24 11.86 30.42
C HIS A 168 -6.64 12.19 31.79
N GLY A 169 -7.00 11.43 32.84
CA GLY A 169 -6.54 11.67 34.21
C GLY A 169 -5.02 11.49 34.36
N ASP A 170 -4.49 10.44 33.76
CA ASP A 170 -3.09 10.03 33.94
C ASP A 170 -2.15 10.46 32.79
N CYS A 171 -2.71 11.04 31.72
CA CYS A 171 -1.95 11.43 30.55
C CYS A 171 -1.01 12.61 30.82
N VAL A 172 0.29 12.36 30.82
CA VAL A 172 1.32 13.38 31.06
C VAL A 172 1.25 14.52 30.04
N ALA A 173 1.16 14.22 28.76
CA ALA A 173 1.10 15.24 27.71
C ALA A 173 -0.12 16.17 27.84
N ARG A 174 -1.26 15.66 28.33
CA ARG A 174 -2.43 16.49 28.62
C ARG A 174 -2.16 17.41 29.82
N ARG A 175 -1.65 16.86 30.91
CA ARG A 175 -1.36 17.64 32.16
C ARG A 175 -0.34 18.74 31.91
N THR A 176 0.65 18.50 31.04
CA THR A 176 1.72 19.45 30.71
C THR A 176 1.39 20.33 29.48
N GLY A 177 0.21 20.22 28.87
CA GLY A 177 -0.16 20.99 27.70
C GLY A 177 0.55 20.59 26.39
N ARG A 178 1.34 19.49 26.39
CA ARG A 178 2.22 19.09 25.28
C ARG A 178 1.63 18.08 24.30
N ALA A 179 0.31 17.86 24.35
CA ALA A 179 -0.34 16.86 23.49
C ALA A 179 -0.19 17.14 21.97
N ALA A 180 -0.05 18.40 21.57
CA ALA A 180 0.18 18.76 20.17
C ALA A 180 1.64 18.55 19.72
N GLU A 181 2.61 18.56 20.64
CA GLU A 181 4.03 18.41 20.36
C GLU A 181 4.46 16.95 20.26
N LEU A 182 3.87 16.09 21.09
CA LEU A 182 4.26 14.68 21.20
C LEU A 182 3.48 13.77 20.20
N PRO A 183 4.15 12.75 19.65
CA PRO A 183 5.57 12.41 19.80
C PRO A 183 6.49 13.34 19.03
N LEU A 184 7.69 13.59 19.53
CA LEU A 184 8.72 14.32 18.80
C LEU A 184 9.24 13.50 17.63
N LYS A 185 9.34 14.13 16.47
CA LYS A 185 9.91 13.55 15.26
C LYS A 185 10.53 14.66 14.40
N THR A 186 11.82 14.86 14.57
CA THR A 186 12.54 15.95 13.88
C THR A 186 12.78 15.63 12.42
N ARG A 187 12.95 14.37 12.05
CA ARG A 187 13.17 13.96 10.66
C ARG A 187 11.89 14.13 9.84
N ARG A 188 11.85 15.19 9.05
CA ARG A 188 10.79 15.38 8.05
C ARG A 188 11.17 14.70 6.75
N LEU A 189 10.23 13.96 6.18
CA LEU A 189 10.41 13.39 4.85
C LEU A 189 10.43 14.53 3.83
N ARG A 190 11.58 14.73 3.15
CA ARG A 190 11.64 15.62 1.99
C ARG A 190 10.98 14.88 0.82
N ARG A 191 9.87 15.41 0.33
CA ARG A 191 9.23 14.88 -0.87
C ARG A 191 9.95 15.42 -2.09
N GLY A 192 10.32 14.52 -3.00
CA GLY A 192 10.83 14.88 -4.32
C GLY A 192 9.71 15.19 -5.31
N ALA A 193 10.08 15.58 -6.52
CA ALA A 193 9.19 15.66 -7.67
C ALA A 193 9.74 14.77 -8.79
N ARG A 194 8.83 14.13 -9.54
CA ARG A 194 9.16 13.33 -10.73
C ARG A 194 8.18 13.68 -11.84
N SER A 195 8.65 13.67 -13.08
CA SER A 195 7.81 13.81 -14.26
C SER A 195 8.19 12.71 -15.27
N ASN A 196 7.17 12.06 -15.85
CA ASN A 196 7.33 11.06 -16.90
C ASN A 196 6.15 11.16 -17.86
N ALA A 197 6.32 10.67 -19.10
CA ALA A 197 5.20 10.47 -20.00
C ALA A 197 4.66 9.05 -19.90
N LEU A 198 3.35 8.90 -20.16
CA LEU A 198 2.66 7.63 -20.36
C LEU A 198 2.25 7.53 -21.82
N LEU A 199 2.76 6.55 -22.54
CA LEU A 199 2.40 6.32 -23.93
C LEU A 199 1.19 5.40 -24.02
N TRP A 200 0.04 5.95 -24.37
CA TRP A 200 -1.19 5.22 -24.53
C TRP A 200 -1.42 4.86 -25.99
N VAL A 201 -0.93 3.70 -26.40
CA VAL A 201 -1.11 3.17 -27.77
C VAL A 201 -2.46 2.48 -27.87
N ARG A 202 -3.29 2.90 -28.82
CA ARG A 202 -4.61 2.35 -29.13
C ARG A 202 -4.67 1.77 -30.53
N HIS A 203 -5.40 0.67 -30.65
CA HIS A 203 -5.87 0.15 -31.93
C HIS A 203 -7.34 -0.28 -31.78
N ARG A 204 -8.27 0.46 -32.36
CA ARG A 204 -9.72 0.26 -32.17
C ARG A 204 -10.09 0.35 -30.69
N ASP A 205 -10.63 -0.72 -30.11
CA ASP A 205 -10.99 -0.88 -28.69
C ASP A 205 -9.87 -1.49 -27.83
N GLU A 206 -8.72 -1.78 -28.43
CA GLU A 206 -7.59 -2.36 -27.72
C GLU A 206 -6.58 -1.30 -27.25
N VAL A 207 -5.95 -1.59 -26.13
CA VAL A 207 -4.86 -0.79 -25.53
C VAL A 207 -3.64 -1.68 -25.31
N LEU A 208 -2.45 -1.11 -25.54
CA LEU A 208 -1.19 -1.79 -25.26
C LEU A 208 -0.76 -1.50 -23.83
N LEU A 209 -0.67 -2.54 -23.00
CA LEU A 209 -0.14 -2.47 -21.64
C LEU A 209 1.20 -3.19 -21.56
N VAL A 210 2.09 -2.67 -20.70
CA VAL A 210 3.37 -3.30 -20.34
C VAL A 210 3.36 -3.72 -18.89
N ARG A 211 4.04 -4.81 -18.56
CA ARG A 211 4.27 -5.21 -17.18
C ARG A 211 5.43 -4.41 -16.59
N ARG A 212 5.19 -3.77 -15.47
CA ARG A 212 6.26 -3.02 -14.77
C ARG A 212 7.26 -3.98 -14.12
N PRO A 213 8.51 -3.52 -13.95
CA PRO A 213 9.53 -4.31 -13.23
C PRO A 213 9.06 -4.73 -11.84
N GLU A 214 9.65 -5.79 -11.30
CA GLU A 214 9.32 -6.33 -9.97
C GLU A 214 9.77 -5.42 -8.81
N THR A 215 10.47 -4.32 -9.10
CA THR A 215 10.95 -3.34 -8.13
C THR A 215 10.46 -1.94 -8.47
N GLY A 216 10.52 -1.03 -7.49
CA GLY A 216 10.12 0.37 -7.67
C GLY A 216 8.63 0.62 -7.46
N VAL A 217 8.18 1.79 -7.91
CA VAL A 217 6.77 2.19 -7.78
C VAL A 217 5.91 1.37 -8.74
N TRP A 218 4.76 0.88 -8.23
CA TRP A 218 3.82 0.05 -8.97
C TRP A 218 4.44 -1.24 -9.53
N ALA A 219 5.45 -1.77 -8.83
CA ALA A 219 6.17 -2.98 -9.23
C ALA A 219 5.22 -4.15 -9.51
N GLY A 220 5.43 -4.83 -10.63
CA GLY A 220 4.64 -5.97 -11.08
C GLY A 220 3.24 -5.65 -11.58
N LEU A 221 2.77 -4.39 -11.55
CA LEU A 221 1.49 -3.99 -12.12
C LEU A 221 1.57 -3.86 -13.64
N TRP A 222 0.42 -3.98 -14.28
CA TRP A 222 0.26 -3.59 -15.67
C TRP A 222 0.07 -2.08 -15.76
N SER A 223 0.67 -1.44 -16.77
CA SER A 223 0.61 0.01 -16.96
C SER A 223 0.74 0.36 -18.43
N LEU A 224 0.42 1.60 -18.76
CA LEU A 224 0.88 2.18 -20.02
C LEU A 224 2.41 2.26 -20.02
N PRO A 225 3.10 2.10 -21.18
CA PRO A 225 4.53 2.31 -21.29
C PRO A 225 4.94 3.66 -20.73
N GLU A 226 5.93 3.66 -19.83
CA GLU A 226 6.49 4.88 -19.22
C GLU A 226 7.72 5.34 -20.00
N MET A 227 7.76 6.60 -20.38
CA MET A 227 8.87 7.26 -21.06
C MET A 227 9.45 8.37 -20.18
N SER A 228 10.69 8.77 -20.42
CA SER A 228 11.36 9.85 -19.65
C SER A 228 10.55 11.14 -19.66
N ASP A 229 10.00 11.49 -20.81
CA ASP A 229 9.22 12.72 -21.04
C ASP A 229 8.33 12.58 -22.29
N LEU A 230 7.57 13.63 -22.59
CA LEU A 230 6.65 13.66 -23.72
C LEU A 230 7.38 13.58 -25.07
N ALA A 231 8.57 14.17 -25.19
CA ALA A 231 9.35 14.13 -26.43
C ALA A 231 9.82 12.71 -26.74
N ALA A 232 10.30 11.96 -25.72
CA ALA A 232 10.65 10.55 -25.85
C ALA A 232 9.45 9.68 -26.22
N ALA A 233 8.27 9.95 -25.65
CA ALA A 233 7.03 9.25 -26.00
C ALA A 233 6.63 9.51 -27.46
N GLN A 234 6.74 10.74 -27.93
CA GLN A 234 6.49 11.12 -29.32
C GLN A 234 7.49 10.48 -30.28
N ALA A 235 8.77 10.51 -29.95
CA ALA A 235 9.83 9.89 -30.78
C ALA A 235 9.66 8.37 -30.90
N GLN A 236 9.26 7.70 -29.80
CA GLN A 236 8.94 6.27 -29.82
C GLN A 236 7.74 5.99 -30.71
N ALA A 237 6.66 6.74 -30.54
CA ALA A 237 5.41 6.54 -31.27
C ALA A 237 5.51 6.93 -32.76
N ALA A 238 6.34 7.91 -33.11
CA ALA A 238 6.57 8.34 -34.49
C ALA A 238 7.19 7.23 -35.39
N GLN A 239 7.72 6.18 -34.79
CA GLN A 239 8.19 4.98 -35.54
C GLN A 239 7.03 4.14 -36.11
N TRP A 240 5.80 4.41 -35.67
CA TRP A 240 4.59 3.72 -36.07
C TRP A 240 3.65 4.67 -36.79
N SER A 241 2.94 4.14 -37.77
CA SER A 241 1.84 4.90 -38.39
C SER A 241 0.80 5.24 -37.33
N GLY A 242 0.26 6.44 -37.33
CA GLY A 242 -0.76 6.85 -36.37
C GLY A 242 -0.81 8.35 -36.13
N GLN A 243 -1.62 8.75 -35.17
CA GLN A 243 -1.79 10.14 -34.76
C GLN A 243 -1.69 10.27 -33.24
N GLY A 244 -0.93 11.24 -32.77
CA GLY A 244 -0.72 11.51 -31.35
C GLY A 244 -1.53 12.69 -30.83
N VAL A 245 -2.12 12.53 -29.64
CA VAL A 245 -2.80 13.59 -28.91
C VAL A 245 -2.25 13.63 -27.49
N ALA A 246 -1.62 14.75 -27.10
CA ALA A 246 -1.23 14.97 -25.72
C ALA A 246 -2.49 15.26 -24.88
N LEU A 247 -2.63 14.54 -23.78
CA LEU A 247 -3.76 14.70 -22.86
C LEU A 247 -3.33 15.54 -21.64
N PRO A 248 -4.29 16.06 -20.88
CA PRO A 248 -3.98 16.80 -19.66
C PRO A 248 -3.09 16.00 -18.71
N PRO A 249 -2.10 16.62 -18.06
CA PRO A 249 -1.22 15.94 -17.11
C PRO A 249 -1.99 15.50 -15.88
N ILE A 250 -1.54 14.38 -15.28
CA ILE A 250 -2.10 13.79 -14.07
C ILE A 250 -1.08 13.97 -12.95
N ASP A 251 -1.42 14.77 -11.94
CA ASP A 251 -0.60 14.88 -10.74
C ASP A 251 -0.98 13.79 -9.75
N HIS A 252 -0.03 12.95 -9.38
CA HIS A 252 -0.21 11.81 -8.49
C HIS A 252 0.74 11.89 -7.29
N ALA A 253 0.16 12.07 -6.10
CA ALA A 253 0.91 12.17 -4.86
C ALA A 253 1.26 10.78 -4.32
N LEU A 254 2.55 10.50 -4.14
CA LEU A 254 3.07 9.32 -3.45
C LEU A 254 3.68 9.72 -2.11
N THR A 255 4.01 8.77 -1.26
CA THR A 255 4.59 9.05 0.07
C THR A 255 5.91 9.81 -0.01
N HIS A 256 6.76 9.49 -1.00
CA HIS A 256 8.13 10.01 -1.08
C HIS A 256 8.31 11.12 -2.12
N PHE A 257 7.41 11.23 -3.08
CA PHE A 257 7.47 12.26 -4.13
C PHE A 257 6.11 12.52 -4.76
N ASP A 258 5.99 13.66 -5.40
CA ASP A 258 4.88 14.02 -6.28
C ASP A 258 5.25 13.63 -7.72
N TRP A 259 4.35 12.92 -8.40
CA TRP A 259 4.59 12.41 -9.74
C TRP A 259 3.66 13.06 -10.74
N ARG A 260 4.23 13.81 -11.66
CA ARG A 260 3.50 14.37 -12.80
C ARG A 260 3.59 13.42 -13.98
N LEU A 261 2.47 12.85 -14.38
CA LEU A 261 2.36 11.94 -15.51
C LEU A 261 1.76 12.69 -16.69
N GLN A 262 2.43 12.64 -17.84
CA GLN A 262 2.01 13.32 -19.07
C GLN A 262 1.55 12.26 -20.09
N PRO A 263 0.22 12.01 -20.24
CA PRO A 263 -0.25 11.00 -21.17
C PRO A 263 -0.17 11.51 -22.62
N LEU A 264 0.38 10.68 -23.48
CA LEU A 264 0.33 10.79 -24.94
C LEU A 264 -0.53 9.66 -25.49
N ARG A 265 -1.72 9.95 -25.98
CA ARG A 265 -2.52 8.96 -26.69
C ARG A 265 -2.05 8.89 -28.14
N TRP A 266 -1.78 7.67 -28.61
CA TRP A 266 -1.38 7.36 -29.98
C TRP A 266 -2.38 6.39 -30.60
N ASP A 267 -3.17 6.90 -31.53
CA ASP A 267 -4.19 6.11 -32.22
C ASP A 267 -3.58 5.52 -33.50
N LEU A 268 -3.49 4.20 -33.58
CA LEU A 268 -3.01 3.49 -34.76
C LEU A 268 -4.12 3.38 -35.83
N PRO A 269 -3.77 3.32 -37.11
CA PRO A 269 -4.76 3.14 -38.19
C PRO A 269 -5.56 1.86 -38.00
N ALA A 270 -6.85 1.89 -38.34
CA ALA A 270 -7.75 0.75 -38.18
C ALA A 270 -7.33 -0.49 -39.00
N ARG A 271 -6.54 -0.30 -40.07
CA ARG A 271 -6.08 -1.37 -40.98
C ARG A 271 -4.59 -1.69 -40.80
N ILE A 272 -4.14 -1.91 -39.58
CA ILE A 272 -2.82 -2.48 -39.36
C ILE A 272 -2.89 -3.99 -39.19
N GLY A 273 -1.92 -4.71 -39.77
CA GLY A 273 -1.83 -6.17 -39.63
C GLY A 273 -1.34 -6.61 -38.25
N GLU A 274 -1.66 -7.84 -37.88
CA GLU A 274 -1.27 -8.44 -36.60
C GLU A 274 0.25 -8.46 -36.41
N ALA A 275 1.03 -8.81 -37.42
CA ALA A 275 2.50 -8.77 -37.39
C ALA A 275 3.07 -7.37 -37.05
N THR A 276 2.36 -6.29 -37.42
CA THR A 276 2.78 -4.92 -37.05
C THR A 276 2.45 -4.64 -35.58
N ARG A 277 1.29 -5.09 -35.11
CA ARG A 277 0.91 -4.96 -33.67
C ARG A 277 1.87 -5.74 -32.78
N GLU A 278 2.26 -6.95 -33.18
CA GLU A 278 3.26 -7.76 -32.46
C GLU A 278 4.62 -7.08 -32.42
N ARG A 279 5.09 -6.49 -33.53
CA ARG A 279 6.34 -5.73 -33.55
C ARG A 279 6.30 -4.51 -32.64
N ILE A 280 5.17 -3.80 -32.58
CA ILE A 280 4.97 -2.68 -31.67
C ILE A 280 5.07 -3.18 -30.21
N ALA A 281 4.37 -4.25 -29.88
CA ALA A 281 4.41 -4.83 -28.54
C ALA A 281 5.83 -5.29 -28.18
N ALA A 282 6.53 -6.00 -29.07
CA ALA A 282 7.88 -6.48 -28.86
C ALA A 282 8.90 -5.31 -28.62
N SER A 283 8.70 -4.17 -29.28
CA SER A 283 9.57 -2.99 -29.11
C SER A 283 9.47 -2.33 -27.71
N LEU A 284 8.42 -2.67 -26.97
CA LEU A 284 8.16 -2.13 -25.62
C LEU A 284 8.39 -3.16 -24.50
N GLY A 285 8.91 -4.35 -24.83
CA GLY A 285 9.24 -5.40 -23.88
C GLY A 285 8.07 -6.32 -23.55
N ALA A 286 7.80 -6.56 -22.27
CA ALA A 286 6.72 -7.43 -21.81
C ALA A 286 5.33 -6.76 -21.99
N ALA A 287 4.94 -6.52 -23.23
CA ALA A 287 3.73 -5.82 -23.61
C ALA A 287 2.63 -6.78 -24.11
N ARG A 288 1.36 -6.40 -23.91
CA ARG A 288 0.18 -7.12 -24.38
C ARG A 288 -0.89 -6.17 -24.90
N TRP A 289 -1.50 -6.55 -26.02
CA TRP A 289 -2.73 -5.93 -26.49
C TRP A 289 -3.91 -6.53 -25.73
N LEU A 290 -4.77 -5.69 -25.20
CA LEU A 290 -5.96 -6.08 -24.44
C LEU A 290 -7.12 -5.19 -24.86
N SER A 291 -8.33 -5.76 -24.93
CA SER A 291 -9.52 -4.91 -25.00
C SER A 291 -9.53 -3.94 -23.81
N LEU A 292 -10.13 -2.77 -23.99
CA LEU A 292 -10.23 -1.79 -22.89
C LEU A 292 -10.91 -2.42 -21.66
N ARG A 293 -11.91 -3.26 -21.87
CA ARG A 293 -12.60 -4.01 -20.82
C ARG A 293 -11.64 -4.92 -20.04
N ASP A 294 -10.83 -5.73 -20.76
CA ASP A 294 -9.89 -6.65 -20.12
C ASP A 294 -8.74 -5.90 -19.47
N ALA A 295 -8.25 -4.82 -20.08
CA ALA A 295 -7.26 -3.94 -19.49
C ALA A 295 -7.73 -3.36 -18.14
N LEU A 296 -8.99 -2.92 -18.05
CA LEU A 296 -9.59 -2.44 -16.81
C LEU A 296 -9.80 -3.55 -15.75
N ALA A 297 -9.81 -4.80 -16.12
CA ALA A 297 -9.81 -5.94 -15.19
C ALA A 297 -8.42 -6.26 -14.64
N MET A 298 -7.34 -5.78 -15.30
CA MET A 298 -5.97 -6.00 -14.84
C MET A 298 -5.62 -5.19 -13.59
N SER A 299 -4.49 -5.54 -12.96
CA SER A 299 -3.89 -4.79 -11.85
C SER A 299 -3.24 -3.50 -12.34
N LEU A 300 -4.01 -2.42 -12.45
CA LEU A 300 -3.54 -1.10 -12.91
C LEU A 300 -3.26 -0.14 -11.74
N PRO A 301 -2.24 0.74 -11.87
CA PRO A 301 -2.13 1.92 -11.01
C PRO A 301 -3.37 2.81 -11.10
N SER A 302 -3.78 3.41 -9.99
CA SER A 302 -4.99 4.26 -9.95
C SER A 302 -5.05 5.35 -11.01
N PRO A 303 -3.96 6.12 -11.30
CA PRO A 303 -4.01 7.15 -12.35
C PRO A 303 -4.18 6.55 -13.75
N VAL A 304 -3.56 5.39 -14.03
CA VAL A 304 -3.73 4.70 -15.32
C VAL A 304 -5.15 4.17 -15.46
N ARG A 305 -5.69 3.52 -14.40
CA ARG A 305 -7.07 3.05 -14.40
C ARG A 305 -8.05 4.18 -14.68
N LYS A 306 -7.90 5.32 -13.97
CA LYS A 306 -8.75 6.50 -14.18
C LYS A 306 -8.66 7.00 -15.61
N LEU A 307 -7.43 7.18 -16.14
CA LEU A 307 -7.21 7.63 -17.51
C LEU A 307 -7.93 6.74 -18.54
N LEU A 308 -7.84 5.42 -18.38
CA LEU A 308 -8.48 4.47 -19.30
C LEU A 308 -10.01 4.44 -19.13
N SER A 309 -10.53 4.63 -17.91
CA SER A 309 -11.98 4.67 -17.66
C SER A 309 -12.64 5.93 -18.17
N ASP A 310 -11.98 7.10 -18.09
CA ASP A 310 -12.53 8.40 -18.50
C ASP A 310 -12.57 8.55 -20.03
N ALA A 311 -11.96 7.64 -20.78
CA ALA A 311 -11.85 7.71 -22.24
C ALA A 311 -12.61 6.59 -22.99
N GLY A 312 -13.33 5.75 -22.25
CA GLY A 312 -14.30 4.75 -22.78
C GLY A 312 -15.72 5.30 -22.60
#